data_a0939af96daaaf787743ccf093134336
#
_entry.id   a0939af96daaaf787743ccf093134336
#
_cell.length_a   1.000
_cell.length_b   1.000
_cell.length_c   1.000
_cell.angle_alpha   90.00
_cell.angle_beta   90.00
_cell.angle_gamma   90.00
#
_symmetry.space_group_name_H-M   'P 1'
#
loop_
_entity.id
_entity.type
_entity.pdbx_description
1 polymer ?
#
loop_
_entity_poly.entity_id
_entity_poly.type
_entity_poly.pdbx_seq_one_letter_code
_entity_poly.pdbx_strand_id
1 'polypeptide(L)'
;MEHKLPFHFDMETADPDDSMTLAVLATHPKVHLVSVSVHPGGTDQIGVVRRILQILDREDVRIGAGTPKSIASRVSGFHRDWIGKFEHSEADDTAANIMAETLRQFPDCTLLSGAALTNPHALYETETFFDRWFCQGGFAGDNIVPKEYRLEKFDGKITCPTFNLNGNPLAAETLFSIPMSGRRMISKNVCHGAIFTSADAELLIPFRSHNKGLSLFLKAVKIKEKALHDTVAALLAIDPSKALWAEVVPYRRRGEWGCLEPEKYPDRPTSLITTYIPDLTDLWMVIKP
;
A
#
# COMPACT_ATOMS: atom_id res chain seq x y z
N MET A 1 22.95 10.98 11.35
CA MET A 1 21.71 10.17 11.28
C MET A 1 21.31 10.12 9.83
N GLU A 2 21.08 8.93 9.27
CA GLU A 2 20.53 8.79 7.92
C GLU A 2 19.15 9.48 7.86
N HIS A 3 18.89 10.19 6.78
CA HIS A 3 17.63 10.89 6.57
C HIS A 3 16.54 9.83 6.31
N LYS A 4 15.56 9.74 7.21
CA LYS A 4 14.42 8.84 7.03
C LYS A 4 13.44 9.43 6.04
N LEU A 5 12.88 8.60 5.16
CA LEU A 5 11.86 8.98 4.20
C LEU A 5 10.52 9.19 4.90
N PRO A 6 9.88 10.36 4.82
CA PRO A 6 8.57 10.57 5.39
C PRO A 6 7.50 9.82 4.56
N PHE A 7 6.61 9.11 5.26
CA PHE A 7 5.51 8.34 4.67
C PHE A 7 4.17 8.69 5.30
N HIS A 8 3.16 8.81 4.47
CA HIS A 8 1.75 8.63 4.82
C HIS A 8 1.24 7.31 4.25
N PHE A 9 0.56 6.50 5.06
CA PHE A 9 -0.01 5.22 4.63
C PHE A 9 -1.53 5.25 4.67
N ASP A 10 -2.18 5.17 3.49
CA ASP A 10 -3.63 5.02 3.37
C ASP A 10 -3.98 3.55 3.26
N MET A 11 -4.72 3.01 4.23
CA MET A 11 -4.91 1.59 4.45
C MET A 11 -6.36 1.20 4.74
N GLU A 12 -6.62 -0.10 4.72
CA GLU A 12 -7.85 -0.70 5.22
C GLU A 12 -7.56 -1.83 6.22
N THR A 13 -8.57 -2.52 6.76
CA THR A 13 -8.39 -3.57 7.77
C THR A 13 -9.27 -4.81 7.55
N ALA A 14 -9.99 -4.90 6.44
CA ALA A 14 -10.77 -6.10 6.13
C ALA A 14 -9.84 -7.29 5.87
N ASP A 15 -8.70 -7.01 5.24
CA ASP A 15 -7.59 -7.91 5.07
C ASP A 15 -6.45 -7.54 6.06
N PRO A 16 -5.78 -8.52 6.70
CA PRO A 16 -4.67 -8.23 7.62
C PRO A 16 -3.38 -7.74 6.95
N ASP A 17 -3.25 -7.80 5.63
CA ASP A 17 -2.05 -7.42 4.88
C ASP A 17 -1.64 -5.96 5.15
N ASP A 18 -2.58 -5.02 5.05
CA ASP A 18 -2.34 -3.63 5.40
C ASP A 18 -1.84 -3.46 6.83
N SER A 19 -2.47 -4.17 7.77
CA SER A 19 -2.09 -4.12 9.20
C SER A 19 -0.69 -4.66 9.45
N MET A 20 -0.29 -5.70 8.70
CA MET A 20 1.07 -6.24 8.72
C MET A 20 2.07 -5.25 8.10
N THR A 21 1.67 -4.60 7.02
CA THR A 21 2.44 -3.53 6.35
C THR A 21 2.64 -2.34 7.28
N LEU A 22 1.60 -1.93 8.02
CA LEU A 22 1.71 -0.90 9.07
C LEU A 22 2.81 -1.24 10.09
N ALA A 23 2.87 -2.51 10.55
CA ALA A 23 3.89 -2.92 11.52
C ALA A 23 5.32 -2.79 10.96
N VAL A 24 5.51 -3.09 9.67
CA VAL A 24 6.80 -2.89 8.99
C VAL A 24 7.13 -1.39 8.89
N LEU A 25 6.24 -0.58 8.32
CA LEU A 25 6.48 0.86 8.09
C LEU A 25 6.74 1.63 9.39
N ALA A 26 5.98 1.32 10.45
CA ALA A 26 6.08 2.03 11.73
C ALA A 26 7.45 1.91 12.40
N THR A 27 8.23 0.87 12.06
CA THR A 27 9.51 0.58 12.73
C THR A 27 10.70 0.43 11.78
N HIS A 28 10.48 0.58 10.48
CA HIS A 28 11.55 0.44 9.49
C HIS A 28 12.59 1.57 9.64
N PRO A 29 13.91 1.26 9.63
CA PRO A 29 14.95 2.25 9.92
C PRO A 29 15.01 3.39 8.90
N LYS A 30 14.68 3.14 7.63
CA LYS A 30 14.66 4.14 6.57
C LYS A 30 13.36 4.93 6.46
N VAL A 31 12.33 4.58 7.25
CA VAL A 31 10.99 5.19 7.17
C VAL A 31 10.71 6.06 8.40
N HIS A 32 10.18 7.25 8.16
CA HIS A 32 9.49 8.05 9.12
C HIS A 32 8.00 7.99 8.80
N LEU A 33 7.28 7.02 9.39
CA LEU A 33 5.83 6.96 9.28
C LEU A 33 5.25 8.15 10.05
N VAL A 34 4.77 9.15 9.35
CA VAL A 34 4.26 10.41 9.90
C VAL A 34 2.81 10.24 10.33
N SER A 35 2.00 9.62 9.48
CA SER A 35 0.56 9.50 9.66
C SER A 35 -0.02 8.34 8.87
N VAL A 36 -1.24 7.97 9.23
CA VAL A 36 -2.02 6.90 8.59
C VAL A 36 -3.42 7.45 8.30
N SER A 37 -4.02 7.05 7.19
CA SER A 37 -5.46 7.19 6.96
C SER A 37 -6.12 5.83 6.78
N VAL A 38 -7.36 5.68 7.25
CA VAL A 38 -8.08 4.42 7.26
C VAL A 38 -9.35 4.52 6.42
N HIS A 39 -9.53 3.61 5.48
CA HIS A 39 -10.71 3.49 4.63
C HIS A 39 -11.53 2.24 5.01
N PRO A 40 -12.84 2.33 5.13
CA PRO A 40 -13.67 3.56 5.19
C PRO A 40 -13.56 4.37 6.48
N GLY A 41 -12.90 3.88 7.54
CA GLY A 41 -12.64 4.63 8.75
C GLY A 41 -13.61 4.34 9.90
N GLY A 42 -14.10 3.11 10.02
CA GLY A 42 -14.90 2.68 11.17
C GLY A 42 -14.10 2.68 12.47
N THR A 43 -14.78 2.91 13.60
CA THR A 43 -14.13 2.97 14.92
C THR A 43 -13.44 1.68 15.33
N ASP A 44 -13.92 0.53 14.85
CA ASP A 44 -13.28 -0.78 15.03
C ASP A 44 -11.96 -0.87 14.25
N GLN A 45 -11.92 -0.32 13.02
CA GLN A 45 -10.71 -0.25 12.20
C GLN A 45 -9.65 0.67 12.83
N ILE A 46 -10.08 1.85 13.30
CA ILE A 46 -9.20 2.78 14.02
C ILE A 46 -8.64 2.12 15.28
N GLY A 47 -9.47 1.36 16.01
CA GLY A 47 -9.03 0.57 17.17
C GLY A 47 -7.92 -0.42 16.85
N VAL A 48 -8.00 -1.13 15.72
CA VAL A 48 -6.92 -2.03 15.24
C VAL A 48 -5.63 -1.25 15.01
N VAL A 49 -5.70 -0.13 14.26
CA VAL A 49 -4.53 0.69 13.93
C VAL A 49 -3.88 1.25 15.19
N ARG A 50 -4.66 1.85 16.11
CA ARG A 50 -4.14 2.33 17.40
C ARG A 50 -3.48 1.22 18.21
N ARG A 51 -4.09 0.03 18.24
CA ARG A 51 -3.53 -1.11 18.98
C ARG A 51 -2.18 -1.55 18.42
N ILE A 52 -2.02 -1.58 17.12
CA ILE A 52 -0.74 -1.90 16.47
C ILE A 52 0.30 -0.83 16.84
N LEU A 53 -0.04 0.44 16.67
CA LEU A 53 0.86 1.55 17.00
C LEU A 53 1.28 1.55 18.48
N GLN A 54 0.37 1.25 19.42
CA GLN A 54 0.69 1.07 20.84
C GLN A 54 1.69 -0.07 21.10
N ILE A 55 1.50 -1.24 20.45
CA ILE A 55 2.43 -2.37 20.58
C ILE A 55 3.83 -1.98 20.11
N LEU A 56 3.92 -1.06 19.15
CA LEU A 56 5.15 -0.61 18.52
C LEU A 56 5.76 0.64 19.18
N ASP A 57 5.15 1.21 20.25
CA ASP A 57 5.51 2.49 20.87
C ASP A 57 5.51 3.65 19.86
N ARG A 58 4.48 3.69 18.99
CA ARG A 58 4.32 4.68 17.91
C ARG A 58 2.98 5.41 18.03
N GLU A 59 2.56 5.75 19.24
CA GLU A 59 1.36 6.56 19.50
C GLU A 59 1.50 8.01 19.01
N ASP A 60 2.70 8.40 18.59
CA ASP A 60 2.98 9.66 17.91
C ASP A 60 2.36 9.75 16.50
N VAL A 61 2.10 8.61 15.86
CA VAL A 61 1.53 8.55 14.50
C VAL A 61 0.06 8.94 14.54
N ARG A 62 -0.28 10.01 13.85
CA ARG A 62 -1.67 10.49 13.75
C ARG A 62 -2.51 9.63 12.79
N ILE A 63 -3.79 9.48 13.12
CA ILE A 63 -4.72 8.63 12.37
C ILE A 63 -5.86 9.48 11.82
N GLY A 64 -5.99 9.51 10.50
CA GLY A 64 -7.14 10.06 9.79
C GLY A 64 -8.18 9.00 9.46
N ALA A 65 -9.44 9.38 9.33
CA ALA A 65 -10.49 8.48 8.90
C ALA A 65 -11.27 9.02 7.70
N GLY A 66 -11.67 8.11 6.80
CA GLY A 66 -12.73 8.38 5.84
C GLY A 66 -14.10 8.44 6.54
N THR A 67 -15.16 8.53 5.74
CA THR A 67 -16.53 8.49 6.25
C THR A 67 -17.16 7.14 5.90
N PRO A 68 -17.35 6.23 6.87
CA PRO A 68 -17.97 4.95 6.59
C PRO A 68 -19.43 5.09 6.20
N LYS A 69 -19.83 4.44 5.12
CA LYS A 69 -21.23 4.39 4.63
C LYS A 69 -22.08 3.32 5.33
N SER A 70 -21.46 2.49 6.17
CA SER A 70 -22.07 1.34 6.85
C SER A 70 -21.44 1.16 8.22
N ILE A 71 -22.24 0.73 9.18
CA ILE A 71 -21.78 0.31 10.52
C ILE A 71 -21.23 -1.13 10.57
N ALA A 72 -21.27 -1.86 9.44
CA ALA A 72 -20.73 -3.21 9.38
C ALA A 72 -19.24 -3.21 9.64
N SER A 73 -18.79 -4.11 10.53
CA SER A 73 -17.37 -4.26 10.84
C SER A 73 -16.56 -4.59 9.59
N ARG A 74 -15.43 -3.93 9.46
CA ARG A 74 -14.42 -4.16 8.42
C ARG A 74 -13.12 -4.69 9.00
N VAL A 75 -13.20 -5.40 10.12
CA VAL A 75 -12.06 -6.02 10.80
C VAL A 75 -12.25 -7.53 10.82
N SER A 76 -11.25 -8.26 10.33
CA SER A 76 -11.26 -9.73 10.36
C SER A 76 -10.92 -10.26 11.76
N GLY A 77 -11.39 -11.49 12.07
CA GLY A 77 -11.06 -12.17 13.32
C GLY A 77 -9.56 -12.38 13.55
N PHE A 78 -8.79 -12.44 12.46
CA PHE A 78 -7.33 -12.56 12.49
C PHE A 78 -6.66 -11.51 13.41
N HIS A 79 -7.14 -10.27 13.38
CA HIS A 79 -6.54 -9.19 14.18
C HIS A 79 -6.58 -9.51 15.66
N ARG A 80 -7.67 -10.08 16.16
CA ARG A 80 -7.81 -10.47 17.59
C ARG A 80 -6.85 -11.58 18.00
N ASP A 81 -6.64 -12.54 17.11
CA ASP A 81 -5.69 -13.65 17.33
C ASP A 81 -4.24 -13.15 17.30
N TRP A 82 -3.97 -12.15 16.49
CA TRP A 82 -2.64 -11.59 16.27
C TRP A 82 -2.22 -10.58 17.33
N ILE A 83 -3.02 -9.52 17.54
CA ILE A 83 -2.69 -8.37 18.40
C ILE A 83 -3.47 -8.35 19.73
N GLY A 84 -4.32 -9.35 19.97
CA GLY A 84 -5.16 -9.45 21.15
C GLY A 84 -6.37 -8.52 21.11
N LYS A 85 -6.94 -8.24 22.27
CA LYS A 85 -8.09 -7.32 22.39
C LYS A 85 -7.69 -5.90 22.03
N PHE A 86 -8.60 -5.20 21.37
CA PHE A 86 -8.54 -3.76 21.10
C PHE A 86 -9.94 -3.17 21.27
N GLU A 87 -9.98 -1.92 21.66
CA GLU A 87 -11.21 -1.16 21.83
C GLU A 87 -11.51 -0.36 20.56
N HIS A 88 -12.78 -0.05 20.33
CA HIS A 88 -13.17 0.93 19.33
C HIS A 88 -12.54 2.28 19.66
N SER A 89 -12.11 3.02 18.66
CA SER A 89 -11.45 4.31 18.84
C SER A 89 -11.85 5.29 17.75
N GLU A 90 -11.87 6.56 18.08
CA GLU A 90 -12.05 7.63 17.10
C GLU A 90 -10.71 7.99 16.43
N ALA A 91 -10.77 8.45 15.20
CA ALA A 91 -9.61 9.04 14.52
C ALA A 91 -9.29 10.42 15.11
N ASP A 92 -8.09 10.91 14.85
CA ASP A 92 -7.66 12.22 15.30
C ASP A 92 -8.30 13.35 14.48
N ASP A 93 -8.58 13.08 13.18
CA ASP A 93 -9.28 14.01 12.27
C ASP A 93 -9.76 13.22 11.02
N THR A 94 -10.31 13.93 10.04
CA THR A 94 -10.60 13.36 8.72
C THR A 94 -9.33 12.96 7.98
N ALA A 95 -9.42 11.97 7.10
CA ALA A 95 -8.27 11.53 6.30
C ALA A 95 -7.65 12.69 5.50
N ALA A 96 -8.48 13.52 4.86
CA ALA A 96 -8.01 14.67 4.06
C ALA A 96 -7.24 15.69 4.92
N ASN A 97 -7.73 16.00 6.13
CA ASN A 97 -7.06 16.94 7.04
C ASN A 97 -5.71 16.41 7.50
N ILE A 98 -5.64 15.13 7.91
CA ILE A 98 -4.37 14.48 8.31
C ILE A 98 -3.36 14.47 7.16
N MET A 99 -3.79 14.12 5.95
CA MET A 99 -2.92 14.15 4.76
C MET A 99 -2.42 15.56 4.44
N ALA A 100 -3.30 16.57 4.47
CA ALA A 100 -2.94 17.96 4.22
C ALA A 100 -1.98 18.50 5.27
N GLU A 101 -2.17 18.17 6.55
CA GLU A 101 -1.26 18.53 7.63
C GLU A 101 0.10 17.86 7.45
N THR A 102 0.11 16.57 7.07
CA THR A 102 1.32 15.82 6.78
C THR A 102 2.14 16.49 5.68
N LEU A 103 1.51 16.90 4.58
CA LEU A 103 2.18 17.60 3.47
C LEU A 103 2.71 18.98 3.87
N ARG A 104 2.00 19.72 4.74
CA ARG A 104 2.51 21.00 5.24
C ARG A 104 3.76 20.85 6.09
N GLN A 105 3.89 19.75 6.84
CA GLN A 105 5.05 19.46 7.70
C GLN A 105 6.17 18.77 6.92
N PHE A 106 5.84 17.93 5.97
CA PHE A 106 6.74 17.10 5.17
C PHE A 106 6.36 17.18 3.68
N PRO A 107 6.76 18.24 2.96
CA PRO A 107 6.39 18.43 1.55
C PRO A 107 6.88 17.31 0.61
N ASP A 108 7.94 16.62 0.99
CA ASP A 108 8.52 15.46 0.28
C ASP A 108 7.93 14.11 0.72
N CYS A 109 6.86 14.13 1.52
CA CYS A 109 6.22 12.92 2.01
C CYS A 109 5.73 12.03 0.87
N THR A 110 5.97 10.74 1.02
CA THR A 110 5.48 9.70 0.10
C THR A 110 4.12 9.21 0.55
N LEU A 111 3.12 9.28 -0.32
CA LEU A 111 1.86 8.55 -0.14
C LEU A 111 2.06 7.09 -0.57
N LEU A 112 1.75 6.16 0.31
CA LEU A 112 1.51 4.75 0.00
C LEU A 112 0.01 4.49 0.15
N SER A 113 -0.68 4.05 -0.92
CA SER A 113 -2.10 3.69 -0.84
C SER A 113 -2.31 2.20 -1.04
N GLY A 114 -2.77 1.51 0.02
CA GLY A 114 -3.17 0.11 0.07
C GLY A 114 -4.68 -0.09 0.07
N ALA A 115 -5.47 0.98 0.10
CA ALA A 115 -6.94 0.96 0.14
C ALA A 115 -7.58 1.52 -1.14
N ALA A 116 -8.91 1.54 -1.17
CA ALA A 116 -9.66 2.28 -2.18
C ALA A 116 -9.31 3.76 -2.13
N LEU A 117 -9.15 4.40 -3.31
CA LEU A 117 -8.60 5.75 -3.43
C LEU A 117 -9.55 6.88 -2.98
N THR A 118 -10.50 6.59 -2.09
CA THR A 118 -11.47 7.57 -1.58
C THR A 118 -10.81 8.65 -0.73
N ASN A 119 -9.92 8.26 0.20
CA ASN A 119 -9.22 9.22 1.06
C ASN A 119 -8.24 10.10 0.27
N PRO A 120 -7.36 9.55 -0.62
CA PRO A 120 -6.54 10.36 -1.51
C PRO A 120 -7.34 11.30 -2.41
N HIS A 121 -8.51 10.87 -2.91
CA HIS A 121 -9.39 11.73 -3.70
C HIS A 121 -9.95 12.89 -2.88
N ALA A 122 -10.37 12.64 -1.63
CA ALA A 122 -10.85 13.71 -0.75
C ALA A 122 -9.77 14.76 -0.44
N LEU A 123 -8.50 14.36 -0.36
CA LEU A 123 -7.39 15.32 -0.30
C LEU A 123 -7.28 16.13 -1.60
N TYR A 124 -7.33 15.46 -2.76
CA TYR A 124 -7.24 16.14 -4.06
C TYR A 124 -8.35 17.19 -4.26
N GLU A 125 -9.54 16.97 -3.75
CA GLU A 125 -10.64 17.94 -3.75
C GLU A 125 -10.32 19.24 -2.98
N THR A 126 -9.26 19.25 -2.17
CA THR A 126 -8.72 20.46 -1.51
C THR A 126 -7.61 21.15 -2.32
N GLU A 127 -7.46 20.81 -3.60
CA GLU A 127 -6.42 21.32 -4.50
C GLU A 127 -4.98 21.01 -4.03
N THR A 128 -4.82 19.97 -3.23
CA THR A 128 -3.54 19.53 -2.68
C THR A 128 -3.34 18.04 -2.95
N PHE A 129 -2.10 17.64 -3.30
CA PHE A 129 -1.76 16.23 -3.46
C PHE A 129 -0.26 15.98 -3.25
N PHE A 130 0.10 14.70 -3.07
CA PHE A 130 1.48 14.25 -2.89
C PHE A 130 2.23 14.23 -4.23
N ASP A 131 3.49 14.67 -4.26
CA ASP A 131 4.34 14.56 -5.46
C ASP A 131 4.87 13.14 -5.67
N ARG A 132 4.95 12.34 -4.61
CA ARG A 132 5.38 10.94 -4.62
C ARG A 132 4.26 10.04 -4.15
N TRP A 133 3.76 9.22 -5.06
CA TRP A 133 2.65 8.33 -4.77
C TRP A 133 2.92 6.90 -5.26
N PHE A 134 2.90 5.95 -4.33
CA PHE A 134 2.91 4.52 -4.59
C PHE A 134 1.52 3.95 -4.34
N CYS A 135 0.93 3.31 -5.36
CA CYS A 135 -0.43 2.78 -5.30
C CYS A 135 -0.39 1.26 -5.49
N GLN A 136 -0.86 0.52 -4.49
CA GLN A 136 -1.12 -0.90 -4.68
C GLN A 136 -2.38 -1.06 -5.56
N GLY A 137 -2.19 -1.50 -6.81
CA GLY A 137 -3.28 -1.65 -7.76
C GLY A 137 -2.85 -1.51 -9.21
N GLY A 138 -3.82 -1.66 -10.10
CA GLY A 138 -3.58 -1.66 -11.53
C GLY A 138 -3.17 -3.03 -12.07
N PHE A 139 -3.13 -3.12 -13.38
CA PHE A 139 -2.79 -4.35 -14.08
C PHE A 139 -1.94 -4.05 -15.32
N ALA A 140 -0.71 -4.55 -15.30
CA ALA A 140 0.14 -4.58 -16.49
C ALA A 140 -0.19 -5.85 -17.26
N GLY A 141 -0.92 -5.72 -18.37
CA GLY A 141 -1.33 -6.86 -19.18
C GLY A 141 -0.21 -7.41 -20.07
N ASP A 142 -0.53 -8.41 -20.87
CA ASP A 142 0.40 -9.04 -21.81
C ASP A 142 0.93 -8.08 -22.90
N ASN A 143 0.28 -6.94 -23.07
CA ASN A 143 0.76 -5.86 -23.93
C ASN A 143 1.88 -5.01 -23.30
N ILE A 144 2.11 -5.15 -21.98
CA ILE A 144 3.13 -4.39 -21.23
C ILE A 144 4.19 -5.33 -20.65
N VAL A 145 3.77 -6.47 -20.06
CA VAL A 145 4.70 -7.41 -19.40
C VAL A 145 5.41 -8.28 -20.44
N PRO A 146 6.76 -8.30 -20.48
CA PRO A 146 7.53 -9.22 -21.31
C PRO A 146 7.11 -10.68 -21.11
N LYS A 147 7.11 -11.49 -22.17
CA LYS A 147 6.57 -12.85 -22.16
C LYS A 147 7.17 -13.73 -21.07
N GLU A 148 8.47 -13.60 -20.83
CA GLU A 148 9.24 -14.36 -19.84
C GLU A 148 8.87 -14.04 -18.37
N TYR A 149 8.17 -12.93 -18.12
CA TYR A 149 7.78 -12.48 -16.79
C TYR A 149 6.26 -12.62 -16.52
N ARG A 150 5.50 -13.17 -17.49
CA ARG A 150 4.05 -13.34 -17.35
C ARG A 150 3.72 -14.47 -16.39
N LEU A 151 2.70 -14.24 -15.56
CA LEU A 151 2.12 -15.30 -14.75
C LEU A 151 1.06 -16.03 -15.58
N GLU A 152 1.13 -17.34 -15.65
CA GLU A 152 0.20 -18.21 -16.39
C GLU A 152 -1.27 -17.89 -16.08
N LYS A 153 -1.63 -17.62 -14.83
CA LYS A 153 -3.00 -17.23 -14.43
C LYS A 153 -3.55 -15.98 -15.12
N PHE A 154 -2.70 -15.15 -15.71
CA PHE A 154 -3.06 -13.92 -16.41
C PHE A 154 -2.81 -14.00 -17.91
N ASP A 155 -2.43 -15.15 -18.40
CA ASP A 155 -2.11 -15.36 -19.82
C ASP A 155 -3.26 -14.92 -20.74
N GLY A 156 -2.94 -14.18 -21.80
CA GLY A 156 -3.90 -13.59 -22.73
C GLY A 156 -4.66 -12.36 -22.22
N LYS A 157 -4.42 -11.89 -20.99
CA LYS A 157 -5.14 -10.74 -20.43
C LYS A 157 -4.39 -9.44 -20.65
N ILE A 158 -5.12 -8.42 -21.11
CA ILE A 158 -4.64 -7.03 -21.19
C ILE A 158 -5.31 -6.13 -20.15
N THR A 159 -6.41 -6.59 -19.53
CA THR A 159 -7.12 -5.92 -18.42
C THR A 159 -7.50 -6.93 -17.34
N CYS A 160 -7.69 -6.45 -16.12
CA CYS A 160 -8.14 -7.25 -14.97
C CYS A 160 -8.81 -6.37 -13.91
N PRO A 161 -9.84 -6.85 -13.18
CA PRO A 161 -10.34 -6.15 -12.01
C PRO A 161 -9.24 -6.05 -10.95
N THR A 162 -9.10 -4.89 -10.32
CA THR A 162 -8.19 -4.68 -9.18
C THR A 162 -8.95 -4.11 -8.00
N PHE A 163 -8.77 -4.70 -6.82
CA PHE A 163 -9.62 -4.43 -5.66
C PHE A 163 -9.65 -2.94 -5.28
N ASN A 164 -8.50 -2.35 -5.02
CA ASN A 164 -8.41 -0.97 -4.55
C ASN A 164 -8.92 0.04 -5.57
N LEU A 165 -8.56 -0.10 -6.85
CA LEU A 165 -9.04 0.83 -7.87
C LEU A 165 -10.55 0.66 -8.15
N ASN A 166 -11.09 -0.56 -8.03
CA ASN A 166 -12.51 -0.83 -8.17
C ASN A 166 -13.32 -0.43 -6.92
N GLY A 167 -12.68 -0.26 -5.78
CA GLY A 167 -13.31 0.22 -4.55
C GLY A 167 -13.87 1.64 -4.68
N ASN A 168 -13.20 2.51 -5.48
CA ASN A 168 -13.72 3.80 -5.92
C ASN A 168 -13.17 4.13 -7.32
N PRO A 169 -13.82 3.62 -8.38
CA PRO A 169 -13.29 3.77 -9.73
C PRO A 169 -13.25 5.22 -10.22
N LEU A 170 -14.20 6.06 -9.79
CA LEU A 170 -14.20 7.48 -10.18
C LEU A 170 -13.01 8.22 -9.57
N ALA A 171 -12.75 7.99 -8.28
CA ALA A 171 -11.56 8.54 -7.63
C ALA A 171 -10.27 8.11 -8.33
N ALA A 172 -10.16 6.82 -8.69
CA ALA A 172 -9.01 6.31 -9.41
C ALA A 172 -8.84 6.95 -10.79
N GLU A 173 -9.90 7.07 -11.59
CA GLU A 173 -9.89 7.73 -12.90
C GLU A 173 -9.46 9.20 -12.77
N THR A 174 -10.01 9.93 -11.78
CA THR A 174 -9.64 11.32 -11.49
C THR A 174 -8.16 11.45 -11.13
N LEU A 175 -7.69 10.67 -10.15
CA LEU A 175 -6.31 10.75 -9.68
C LEU A 175 -5.29 10.34 -10.75
N PHE A 176 -5.60 9.37 -11.61
CA PHE A 176 -4.74 9.01 -12.73
C PHE A 176 -4.75 10.03 -13.88
N SER A 177 -5.70 10.95 -13.93
CA SER A 177 -5.72 12.05 -14.88
C SER A 177 -4.83 13.24 -14.50
N ILE A 178 -4.30 13.26 -13.26
CA ILE A 178 -3.43 14.34 -12.78
C ILE A 178 -2.02 14.16 -13.39
N PRO A 179 -1.42 15.18 -14.03
CA PRO A 179 -0.02 15.14 -14.39
C PRO A 179 0.88 15.00 -13.15
N MET A 180 1.65 13.92 -13.08
CA MET A 180 2.50 13.61 -11.93
C MET A 180 3.66 12.69 -12.34
N SER A 181 4.88 13.10 -12.10
CA SER A 181 6.08 12.31 -12.40
C SER A 181 6.41 11.25 -11.34
N GLY A 182 5.98 11.46 -10.10
CA GLY A 182 6.28 10.61 -8.94
C GLY A 182 5.32 9.43 -8.72
N ARG A 183 4.36 9.18 -9.65
CA ARG A 183 3.36 8.13 -9.50
C ARG A 183 3.88 6.76 -9.92
N ARG A 184 3.74 5.79 -9.02
CA ARG A 184 4.10 4.39 -9.23
C ARG A 184 2.96 3.46 -8.84
N MET A 185 2.67 2.49 -9.70
CA MET A 185 1.64 1.47 -9.49
C MET A 185 2.30 0.12 -9.23
N ILE A 186 1.91 -0.55 -8.15
CA ILE A 186 2.35 -1.91 -7.87
C ILE A 186 1.28 -2.85 -8.41
N SER A 187 1.60 -3.49 -9.54
CA SER A 187 0.62 -4.21 -10.35
C SER A 187 0.12 -5.48 -9.67
N LYS A 188 -1.11 -5.84 -10.00
CA LYS A 188 -1.71 -7.12 -9.61
C LYS A 188 -0.87 -8.32 -10.05
N ASN A 189 -0.23 -8.25 -11.23
CA ASN A 189 0.66 -9.29 -11.73
C ASN A 189 1.78 -9.60 -10.73
N VAL A 190 2.52 -8.55 -10.34
CA VAL A 190 3.66 -8.67 -9.42
C VAL A 190 3.21 -9.15 -8.06
N CYS A 191 2.15 -8.56 -7.49
CA CYS A 191 1.61 -8.94 -6.19
C CYS A 191 1.18 -10.42 -6.12
N HIS A 192 0.61 -10.96 -7.21
CA HIS A 192 0.21 -12.37 -7.25
C HIS A 192 1.39 -13.34 -7.47
N GLY A 193 2.53 -12.85 -7.93
CA GLY A 193 3.77 -13.63 -8.05
C GLY A 193 4.65 -13.56 -6.80
N ALA A 194 4.46 -12.54 -5.97
CA ALA A 194 5.27 -12.31 -4.78
C ALA A 194 4.69 -13.07 -3.56
N ILE A 195 5.12 -14.30 -3.40
CA ILE A 195 4.69 -15.16 -2.27
C ILE A 195 5.78 -15.11 -1.21
N PHE A 196 5.38 -14.74 0.03
CA PHE A 196 6.24 -14.83 1.20
C PHE A 196 6.18 -16.25 1.77
N THR A 197 7.33 -16.92 1.87
CA THR A 197 7.44 -18.31 2.27
C THR A 197 7.99 -18.47 3.69
N SER A 198 7.92 -19.68 4.24
CA SER A 198 8.58 -20.02 5.51
C SER A 198 10.11 -19.84 5.44
N ALA A 199 10.71 -20.10 4.28
CA ALA A 199 12.15 -19.87 4.07
C ALA A 199 12.50 -18.38 4.16
N ASP A 200 11.67 -17.49 3.60
CA ASP A 200 11.84 -16.04 3.73
C ASP A 200 11.72 -15.60 5.20
N ALA A 201 10.76 -16.17 5.93
CA ALA A 201 10.59 -15.90 7.36
C ALA A 201 11.83 -16.32 8.16
N GLU A 202 12.44 -17.48 7.87
CA GLU A 202 13.66 -17.96 8.52
C GLU A 202 14.84 -16.99 8.35
N LEU A 203 14.98 -16.38 7.16
CA LEU A 203 16.02 -15.38 6.91
C LEU A 203 15.84 -14.11 7.75
N LEU A 204 14.61 -13.77 8.13
CA LEU A 204 14.30 -12.58 8.92
C LEU A 204 14.32 -12.83 10.44
N ILE A 205 14.18 -14.07 10.90
CA ILE A 205 14.16 -14.43 12.34
C ILE A 205 15.37 -13.88 13.13
N PRO A 206 16.61 -13.90 12.63
CA PRO A 206 17.78 -13.37 13.36
C PRO A 206 17.66 -11.89 13.74
N PHE A 207 16.87 -11.11 12.98
CA PHE A 207 16.74 -9.67 13.18
C PHE A 207 15.55 -9.27 14.06
N ARG A 208 14.64 -10.21 14.39
CA ARG A 208 13.38 -9.93 15.09
C ARG A 208 13.54 -9.30 16.47
N SER A 209 14.62 -9.64 17.20
CA SER A 209 14.86 -9.12 18.55
C SER A 209 15.23 -7.64 18.58
N HIS A 210 15.61 -7.07 17.44
CA HIS A 210 16.07 -5.70 17.31
C HIS A 210 14.98 -4.78 16.74
N ASN A 211 13.83 -5.34 16.32
CA ASN A 211 12.75 -4.57 15.71
C ASN A 211 11.38 -5.14 16.10
N LYS A 212 10.58 -4.36 16.85
CA LYS A 212 9.25 -4.75 17.31
C LYS A 212 8.29 -5.03 16.15
N GLY A 213 8.32 -4.22 15.09
CA GLY A 213 7.46 -4.39 13.93
C GLY A 213 7.78 -5.66 13.16
N LEU A 214 9.06 -5.97 12.93
CA LEU A 214 9.47 -7.24 12.34
C LEU A 214 9.03 -8.42 13.21
N SER A 215 9.17 -8.32 14.54
CA SER A 215 8.69 -9.37 15.45
C SER A 215 7.19 -9.58 15.34
N LEU A 216 6.42 -8.49 15.25
CA LEU A 216 4.96 -8.51 15.10
C LEU A 216 4.57 -9.06 13.73
N PHE A 217 5.24 -8.64 12.64
CA PHE A 217 5.05 -9.16 11.28
C PHE A 217 5.28 -10.68 11.22
N LEU A 218 6.41 -11.16 11.73
CA LEU A 218 6.73 -12.59 11.75
C LEU A 218 5.75 -13.42 12.61
N LYS A 219 5.15 -12.82 13.65
CA LYS A 219 4.05 -13.46 14.40
C LYS A 219 2.82 -13.62 13.52
N ALA A 220 2.47 -12.62 12.70
CA ALA A 220 1.31 -12.66 11.81
C ALA A 220 1.42 -13.77 10.76
N VAL A 221 2.55 -13.86 10.05
CA VAL A 221 2.75 -14.86 9.00
C VAL A 221 2.75 -16.31 9.51
N LYS A 222 3.05 -16.53 10.81
CA LYS A 222 2.92 -17.84 11.45
C LYS A 222 1.48 -18.25 11.71
N ILE A 223 0.57 -17.30 11.91
CA ILE A 223 -0.85 -17.58 12.16
C ILE A 223 -1.51 -18.03 10.86
N LYS A 224 -1.17 -17.38 9.75
CA LYS A 224 -1.76 -17.67 8.45
C LYS A 224 -0.81 -17.28 7.33
N GLU A 225 -0.51 -18.22 6.44
CA GLU A 225 0.12 -17.91 5.15
C GLU A 225 -0.83 -17.06 4.31
N LYS A 226 -0.30 -15.99 3.76
CA LYS A 226 -1.08 -15.01 3.01
C LYS A 226 -0.25 -14.33 1.93
N ALA A 227 -0.90 -13.96 0.83
CA ALA A 227 -0.33 -13.04 -0.13
C ALA A 227 -0.19 -11.64 0.52
N LEU A 228 0.97 -11.02 0.36
CA LEU A 228 1.36 -9.78 1.04
C LEU A 228 1.46 -8.64 0.02
N HIS A 229 0.30 -8.24 -0.53
CA HIS A 229 0.21 -7.27 -1.64
C HIS A 229 0.66 -5.87 -1.21
N ASP A 230 0.18 -5.40 -0.04
CA ASP A 230 0.49 -4.08 0.48
C ASP A 230 1.90 -4.03 1.06
N THR A 231 2.37 -5.15 1.64
CA THR A 231 3.78 -5.26 2.05
C THR A 231 4.71 -5.14 0.85
N VAL A 232 4.43 -5.82 -0.28
CA VAL A 232 5.20 -5.64 -1.52
C VAL A 232 5.22 -4.18 -1.96
N ALA A 233 4.06 -3.51 -1.91
CA ALA A 233 3.97 -2.10 -2.28
C ALA A 233 4.81 -1.20 -1.36
N ALA A 234 4.80 -1.46 -0.05
CA ALA A 234 5.61 -0.74 0.92
C ALA A 234 7.11 -0.94 0.69
N LEU A 235 7.55 -2.18 0.46
CA LEU A 235 8.97 -2.48 0.22
C LEU A 235 9.47 -1.83 -1.07
N LEU A 236 8.66 -1.81 -2.12
CA LEU A 236 8.98 -1.13 -3.38
C LEU A 236 8.90 0.40 -3.25
N ALA A 237 8.13 0.95 -2.31
CA ALA A 237 8.16 2.37 -2.00
C ALA A 237 9.42 2.77 -1.22
N ILE A 238 9.96 1.87 -0.39
CA ILE A 238 11.23 2.05 0.33
C ILE A 238 12.42 1.88 -0.62
N ASP A 239 12.39 0.85 -1.47
CA ASP A 239 13.45 0.57 -2.45
C ASP A 239 12.87 0.19 -3.82
N PRO A 240 12.61 1.18 -4.70
CA PRO A 240 12.06 0.91 -6.03
C PRO A 240 12.99 0.12 -6.96
N SER A 241 14.28 0.00 -6.64
CA SER A 241 15.24 -0.74 -7.46
C SER A 241 15.01 -2.26 -7.45
N LYS A 242 14.18 -2.77 -6.53
CA LYS A 242 13.86 -4.19 -6.40
C LYS A 242 12.87 -4.71 -7.45
N ALA A 243 12.34 -3.85 -8.33
CA ALA A 243 11.43 -4.24 -9.39
C ALA A 243 11.83 -3.66 -10.75
N LEU A 244 11.34 -4.28 -11.81
CA LEU A 244 11.34 -3.72 -13.16
C LEU A 244 10.05 -2.92 -13.36
N TRP A 245 10.17 -1.77 -14.00
CA TRP A 245 9.10 -0.82 -14.21
C TRP A 245 8.91 -0.52 -15.70
N ALA A 246 7.67 -0.33 -16.11
CA ALA A 246 7.33 0.20 -17.42
C ALA A 246 6.58 1.52 -17.28
N GLU A 247 6.83 2.47 -18.15
CA GLU A 247 6.02 3.68 -18.26
C GLU A 247 4.74 3.35 -19.04
N VAL A 248 3.59 3.78 -18.52
CA VAL A 248 2.27 3.41 -19.06
C VAL A 248 1.26 4.51 -18.87
N VAL A 249 0.19 4.46 -19.67
CA VAL A 249 -1.05 5.22 -19.47
C VAL A 249 -2.11 4.29 -18.86
N PRO A 250 -2.48 4.43 -17.60
CA PRO A 250 -3.54 3.62 -16.99
C PRO A 250 -4.91 3.94 -17.62
N TYR A 251 -5.73 2.92 -17.81
CA TYR A 251 -7.12 3.09 -18.28
C TYR A 251 -8.05 2.07 -17.63
N ARG A 252 -9.34 2.40 -17.66
CA ARG A 252 -10.40 1.50 -17.24
C ARG A 252 -11.34 1.19 -18.39
N ARG A 253 -11.73 -0.07 -18.52
CA ARG A 253 -12.71 -0.54 -19.51
C ARG A 253 -13.58 -1.64 -18.92
N ARG A 254 -14.91 -1.46 -18.95
CA ARG A 254 -15.90 -2.46 -18.48
C ARG A 254 -15.64 -2.98 -17.06
N GLY A 255 -15.21 -2.11 -16.15
CA GLY A 255 -14.93 -2.47 -14.75
C GLY A 255 -13.54 -3.10 -14.51
N GLU A 256 -12.71 -3.19 -15.53
CA GLU A 256 -11.34 -3.71 -15.46
C GLU A 256 -10.32 -2.61 -15.72
N TRP A 257 -9.14 -2.74 -15.15
CA TRP A 257 -8.01 -1.84 -15.33
C TRP A 257 -6.93 -2.49 -16.20
N GLY A 258 -6.33 -1.69 -17.05
CA GLY A 258 -5.22 -2.05 -17.91
C GLY A 258 -4.29 -0.88 -18.16
N CYS A 259 -3.27 -1.10 -18.94
CA CYS A 259 -2.25 -0.11 -19.29
C CYS A 259 -2.04 -0.05 -20.79
N LEU A 260 -1.80 1.16 -21.31
CA LEU A 260 -1.48 1.45 -22.70
C LEU A 260 -0.03 1.94 -22.79
N GLU A 261 0.58 1.75 -23.94
CA GLU A 261 1.91 2.29 -24.27
C GLU A 261 1.81 3.82 -24.43
N PRO A 262 2.67 4.61 -23.76
CA PRO A 262 2.59 6.07 -23.76
C PRO A 262 2.67 6.70 -25.17
N GLU A 263 3.49 6.13 -26.05
CA GLU A 263 3.73 6.65 -27.40
C GLU A 263 2.45 6.74 -28.23
N LYS A 264 1.44 5.93 -27.91
CA LYS A 264 0.13 5.94 -28.57
C LYS A 264 -0.83 6.99 -27.99
N TYR A 265 -0.46 7.59 -26.86
CA TYR A 265 -1.32 8.52 -26.09
C TYR A 265 -0.49 9.66 -25.48
N PRO A 266 0.21 10.47 -26.29
CA PRO A 266 1.23 11.43 -25.82
C PRO A 266 0.64 12.55 -24.92
N ASP A 267 -0.65 12.84 -25.05
CA ASP A 267 -1.33 13.90 -24.28
C ASP A 267 -1.91 13.40 -22.95
N ARG A 268 -1.73 12.12 -22.62
CA ARG A 268 -2.25 11.55 -21.38
C ARG A 268 -1.16 11.42 -20.32
N PRO A 269 -1.48 11.72 -19.03
CA PRO A 269 -0.55 11.51 -17.93
C PRO A 269 -0.09 10.06 -17.83
N THR A 270 1.20 9.87 -17.59
CA THR A 270 1.81 8.55 -17.44
C THR A 270 1.98 8.16 -15.97
N SER A 271 2.26 6.89 -15.76
CA SER A 271 2.63 6.28 -14.48
C SER A 271 3.71 5.25 -14.72
N LEU A 272 4.56 4.99 -13.76
CA LEU A 272 5.36 3.76 -13.76
C LEU A 272 4.54 2.62 -13.17
N ILE A 273 4.57 1.44 -13.79
CA ILE A 273 3.93 0.23 -13.25
C ILE A 273 4.94 -0.90 -13.13
N THR A 274 4.89 -1.67 -12.05
CA THR A 274 5.74 -2.85 -11.89
C THR A 274 5.38 -3.94 -12.90
N THR A 275 6.41 -4.51 -13.55
CA THR A 275 6.25 -5.63 -14.48
C THR A 275 6.81 -6.93 -13.93
N TYR A 276 7.87 -6.86 -13.11
CA TYR A 276 8.55 -8.03 -12.55
C TYR A 276 9.37 -7.68 -11.31
N ILE A 277 9.56 -8.65 -10.42
CA ILE A 277 10.52 -8.61 -9.31
C ILE A 277 11.58 -9.70 -9.59
N PRO A 278 12.82 -9.32 -9.89
CA PRO A 278 13.88 -10.29 -10.27
C PRO A 278 14.27 -11.25 -9.14
N ASP A 279 14.25 -10.78 -7.90
CA ASP A 279 14.62 -11.57 -6.72
C ASP A 279 13.64 -11.24 -5.57
N LEU A 280 12.75 -12.19 -5.27
CA LEU A 280 11.79 -12.05 -4.17
C LEU A 280 12.47 -12.10 -2.80
N THR A 281 13.52 -12.90 -2.65
CA THR A 281 14.25 -12.96 -1.38
C THR A 281 14.92 -11.62 -1.09
N ASP A 282 15.54 -11.00 -2.09
CA ASP A 282 16.14 -9.67 -1.96
C ASP A 282 15.08 -8.58 -1.68
N LEU A 283 13.87 -8.69 -2.25
CA LEU A 283 12.76 -7.82 -1.89
C LEU A 283 12.37 -7.99 -0.42
N TRP A 284 12.17 -9.22 0.06
CA TRP A 284 11.78 -9.47 1.45
C TRP A 284 12.84 -9.02 2.44
N MET A 285 14.13 -9.07 2.05
CA MET A 285 15.20 -8.55 2.88
C MET A 285 15.17 -7.03 3.09
N VAL A 286 14.40 -6.28 2.32
CA VAL A 286 14.14 -4.85 2.60
C VAL A 286 13.45 -4.66 3.95
N ILE A 287 12.65 -5.62 4.45
CA ILE A 287 12.02 -5.55 5.80
C ILE A 287 13.07 -5.46 6.93
N LYS A 288 14.28 -5.90 6.66
CA LYS A 288 15.37 -5.96 7.65
C LYS A 288 15.64 -4.57 8.24
N PRO A 289 15.79 -4.48 9.58
CA PRO A 289 16.13 -3.23 10.26
C PRO A 289 17.56 -2.74 9.96
#